data_cc9ad5bdb62a656c4ad68e0f92ba45e0
#
_entry.id   cc9ad5bdb62a656c4ad68e0f92ba45e0
#
_cell.length_a   1.000
_cell.length_b   1.000
_cell.length_c   1.000
_cell.angle_alpha   90.00
_cell.angle_beta   90.00
_cell.angle_gamma   90.00
#
_symmetry.space_group_name_H-M   'P 1'
#
loop_
_entity.id
_entity.type
_entity.pdbx_description
1 polymer ?
#
loop_
_entity_poly.entity_id
_entity_poly.type
_entity_poly.pdbx_seq_one_letter_code
_entity_poly.pdbx_strand_id
1 'polypeptide(L)'
;RGITVIMSLHEIDLAGKVSDKVMPVKAGCVYDYGYPEDIFREEFIRQLYDFDKGSFDPVFGSIELPKAEGEAETMVISACGRGIPVYRRLQKEGIPFIAGILYRNDVDCRLARYLARRVILEEPFRPISDPVYREAKEAALKSRKVIYTDIPWGSCNERLRELLEEVRSREEIVCEYIP
;
A
#
# COMPACT_ATOMS: atom_id res chain seq x y z
N ARG A 1 27.80 -18.13 21.97
CA ARG A 1 28.06 -19.58 22.24
C ARG A 1 28.53 -20.37 21.00
N GLY A 2 28.69 -19.71 19.83
CA GLY A 2 29.31 -20.33 18.63
C GLY A 2 28.55 -21.54 18.04
N ILE A 3 27.23 -21.59 18.19
CA ILE A 3 26.42 -22.67 17.60
C ILE A 3 25.89 -22.19 16.25
N THR A 4 26.14 -22.96 15.20
CA THR A 4 25.51 -22.76 13.88
C THR A 4 24.17 -23.50 13.86
N VAL A 5 23.12 -22.81 13.45
CA VAL A 5 21.77 -23.35 13.30
C VAL A 5 21.38 -23.27 11.82
N ILE A 6 20.89 -24.37 11.27
CA ILE A 6 20.32 -24.43 9.93
C ILE A 6 18.84 -24.74 10.08
N MET A 7 17.98 -23.90 9.47
CA MET A 7 16.51 -24.08 9.49
C MET A 7 15.95 -23.97 8.09
N SER A 8 14.86 -24.70 7.86
CA SER A 8 14.04 -24.55 6.66
C SER A 8 12.84 -23.66 6.98
N LEU A 9 12.67 -22.59 6.23
CA LEU A 9 11.61 -21.62 6.41
C LEU A 9 10.90 -21.39 5.08
N HIS A 10 9.58 -21.18 5.13
CA HIS A 10 8.77 -20.86 3.96
C HIS A 10 8.38 -19.38 3.90
N GLU A 11 8.51 -18.67 5.01
CA GLU A 11 8.14 -17.27 5.14
C GLU A 11 9.37 -16.38 4.91
N ILE A 12 9.36 -15.59 3.85
CA ILE A 12 10.46 -14.68 3.46
C ILE A 12 10.73 -13.66 4.57
N ASP A 13 9.66 -13.08 5.13
CA ASP A 13 9.75 -12.08 6.20
C ASP A 13 10.44 -12.65 7.44
N LEU A 14 10.06 -13.86 7.86
CA LEU A 14 10.70 -14.53 8.99
C LEU A 14 12.15 -14.89 8.67
N ALA A 15 12.40 -15.45 7.49
CA ALA A 15 13.76 -15.78 7.07
C ALA A 15 14.68 -14.54 7.08
N GLY A 16 14.19 -13.41 6.59
CA GLY A 16 14.92 -12.14 6.61
C GLY A 16 15.23 -11.61 8.01
N LYS A 17 14.36 -11.87 8.98
CA LYS A 17 14.51 -11.36 10.35
C LYS A 17 15.41 -12.20 11.26
N VAL A 18 15.45 -13.51 11.04
CA VAL A 18 16.12 -14.42 11.98
C VAL A 18 17.41 -15.04 11.45
N SER A 19 17.72 -14.89 10.16
CA SER A 19 18.86 -15.53 9.53
C SER A 19 20.00 -14.55 9.27
N ASP A 20 21.23 -14.94 9.63
CA ASP A 20 22.43 -14.21 9.22
C ASP A 20 22.68 -14.35 7.72
N LYS A 21 22.36 -15.53 7.18
CA LYS A 21 22.43 -15.82 5.75
C LYS A 21 21.28 -16.71 5.32
N VAL A 22 20.89 -16.58 4.06
CA VAL A 22 19.83 -17.37 3.44
C VAL A 22 20.35 -18.14 2.24
N MET A 23 19.75 -19.30 2.02
CA MET A 23 20.04 -20.17 0.90
C MET A 23 18.71 -20.60 0.27
N PRO A 24 18.17 -19.80 -0.67
CA PRO A 24 16.94 -20.15 -1.36
C PRO A 24 17.11 -21.45 -2.17
N VAL A 25 16.13 -22.33 -2.04
CA VAL A 25 16.10 -23.62 -2.74
C VAL A 25 14.85 -23.67 -3.61
N LYS A 26 15.03 -24.02 -4.90
CA LYS A 26 13.95 -24.20 -5.86
C LYS A 26 14.19 -25.47 -6.66
N ALA A 27 13.16 -26.30 -6.81
CA ALA A 27 13.23 -27.56 -7.55
C ALA A 27 14.41 -28.48 -7.11
N GLY A 28 14.73 -28.48 -5.81
CA GLY A 28 15.81 -29.30 -5.26
C GLY A 28 17.21 -28.73 -5.46
N CYS A 29 17.36 -27.56 -6.06
CA CYS A 29 18.68 -26.94 -6.29
C CYS A 29 18.80 -25.66 -5.44
N VAL A 30 20.00 -25.38 -4.97
CA VAL A 30 20.35 -24.07 -4.39
C VAL A 30 20.35 -23.04 -5.49
N TYR A 31 19.55 -21.99 -5.30
CA TYR A 31 19.36 -20.95 -6.30
C TYR A 31 20.32 -19.78 -6.08
N ASP A 32 20.62 -19.47 -4.83
CA ASP A 32 21.57 -18.45 -4.43
C ASP A 32 22.02 -18.67 -2.97
N TYR A 33 22.99 -17.86 -2.48
CA TYR A 33 23.45 -17.87 -1.10
C TYR A 33 24.02 -16.51 -0.72
N GLY A 34 23.51 -15.90 0.33
CA GLY A 34 23.97 -14.58 0.76
C GLY A 34 23.22 -14.00 1.96
N TYR A 35 23.36 -12.71 2.14
CA TYR A 35 22.59 -11.97 3.15
C TYR A 35 21.15 -11.79 2.69
N PRO A 36 20.16 -11.81 3.60
CA PRO A 36 18.76 -11.60 3.24
C PRO A 36 18.53 -10.34 2.41
N GLU A 37 19.18 -9.23 2.77
CA GLU A 37 19.04 -7.93 2.12
C GLU A 37 19.53 -7.94 0.66
N ASP A 38 20.49 -8.78 0.34
CA ASP A 38 21.03 -8.93 -1.01
C ASP A 38 20.20 -9.88 -1.86
N ILE A 39 19.63 -10.91 -1.23
CA ILE A 39 18.88 -11.98 -1.90
C ILE A 39 17.41 -11.59 -2.08
N PHE A 40 16.74 -11.05 -1.06
CA PHE A 40 15.29 -10.81 -1.08
C PHE A 40 14.91 -9.50 -1.81
N ARG A 41 15.29 -9.42 -3.09
CA ARG A 41 14.88 -8.34 -4.01
C ARG A 41 13.66 -8.78 -4.80
N GLU A 42 12.86 -7.82 -5.25
CA GLU A 42 11.62 -8.08 -5.99
C GLU A 42 11.82 -9.04 -7.17
N GLU A 43 12.84 -8.78 -7.99
CA GLU A 43 13.13 -9.58 -9.17
C GLU A 43 13.48 -11.04 -8.81
N PHE A 44 14.30 -11.22 -7.76
CA PHE A 44 14.69 -12.55 -7.28
C PHE A 44 13.49 -13.32 -6.73
N ILE A 45 12.67 -12.67 -5.90
CA ILE A 45 11.48 -13.30 -5.32
C ILE A 45 10.45 -13.65 -6.41
N ARG A 46 10.31 -12.81 -7.42
CA ARG A 46 9.47 -13.09 -8.59
C ARG A 46 9.89 -14.38 -9.30
N GLN A 47 11.18 -14.57 -9.51
CA GLN A 47 11.75 -15.79 -10.13
C GLN A 47 11.64 -17.00 -9.21
N LEU A 48 11.88 -16.82 -7.90
CA LEU A 48 11.85 -17.92 -6.93
C LEU A 48 10.44 -18.54 -6.83
N TYR A 49 9.40 -17.70 -6.82
CA TYR A 49 8.03 -18.13 -6.63
C TYR A 49 7.20 -18.22 -7.93
N ASP A 50 7.82 -18.01 -9.10
CA ASP A 50 7.17 -18.08 -10.42
C ASP A 50 5.87 -17.24 -10.52
N PHE A 51 5.84 -16.04 -9.96
CA PHE A 51 4.67 -15.22 -10.09
C PHE A 51 4.85 -14.13 -11.16
N ASP A 52 3.91 -14.13 -12.13
CA ASP A 52 3.92 -13.18 -13.26
C ASP A 52 3.18 -11.89 -12.93
N LYS A 53 2.23 -11.95 -11.98
CA LYS A 53 1.36 -10.83 -11.59
C LYS A 53 1.51 -10.51 -10.11
N GLY A 54 1.57 -9.23 -9.80
CA GLY A 54 1.78 -8.73 -8.45
C GLY A 54 3.18 -8.12 -8.26
N SER A 55 3.50 -7.73 -7.05
CA SER A 55 4.77 -7.11 -6.68
C SER A 55 5.21 -7.60 -5.30
N PHE A 56 6.50 -7.71 -5.08
CA PHE A 56 7.05 -8.01 -3.76
C PHE A 56 7.36 -6.72 -3.03
N ASP A 57 6.83 -6.56 -1.82
CA ASP A 57 7.22 -5.46 -0.95
C ASP A 57 8.29 -5.93 0.05
N PRO A 58 9.55 -5.46 -0.09
CA PRO A 58 10.64 -5.91 0.77
C PRO A 58 10.54 -5.41 2.21
N VAL A 59 9.73 -4.36 2.48
CA VAL A 59 9.54 -3.86 3.86
C VAL A 59 8.49 -4.66 4.60
N PHE A 60 7.40 -5.01 3.92
CA PHE A 60 6.39 -5.91 4.50
C PHE A 60 6.77 -7.39 4.36
N GLY A 61 7.76 -7.72 3.53
CA GLY A 61 8.15 -9.11 3.24
C GLY A 61 7.04 -9.91 2.57
N SER A 62 6.10 -9.23 1.90
CA SER A 62 4.88 -9.83 1.34
C SER A 62 4.77 -9.62 -0.16
N ILE A 63 4.11 -10.59 -0.83
CA ILE A 63 3.71 -10.46 -2.22
C ILE A 63 2.35 -9.76 -2.25
N GLU A 64 2.28 -8.63 -2.93
CA GLU A 64 1.04 -7.90 -3.13
C GLU A 64 0.41 -8.32 -4.46
N LEU A 65 -0.88 -8.61 -4.41
CA LEU A 65 -1.66 -8.99 -5.58
C LEU A 65 -1.81 -7.82 -6.56
N PRO A 66 -2.10 -8.10 -7.85
CA PRO A 66 -2.25 -7.03 -8.84
C PRO A 66 -3.43 -6.10 -8.50
N LYS A 67 -3.33 -4.87 -9.00
CA LYS A 67 -4.40 -3.87 -8.88
C LYS A 67 -5.69 -4.38 -9.51
N ALA A 68 -6.83 -4.08 -8.88
CA ALA A 68 -8.13 -4.32 -9.51
C ALA A 68 -8.23 -3.57 -10.85
N GLU A 69 -8.77 -4.22 -11.86
CA GLU A 69 -8.91 -3.66 -13.21
C GLU A 69 -10.18 -2.79 -13.32
N GLY A 70 -10.21 -1.90 -14.31
CA GLY A 70 -11.34 -1.03 -14.59
C GLY A 70 -11.14 0.42 -14.15
N GLU A 71 -12.18 1.23 -14.32
CA GLU A 71 -12.22 2.62 -13.91
C GLU A 71 -12.46 2.75 -12.40
N ALA A 72 -11.72 3.64 -11.76
CA ALA A 72 -11.83 3.83 -10.33
C ALA A 72 -12.93 4.87 -10.00
N GLU A 73 -14.09 4.39 -9.59
CA GLU A 73 -15.22 5.20 -9.13
C GLU A 73 -15.29 5.32 -7.59
N THR A 74 -14.33 4.73 -6.90
CA THR A 74 -14.19 4.80 -5.43
C THR A 74 -12.92 5.54 -5.06
N MET A 75 -13.02 6.51 -4.16
CA MET A 75 -11.85 7.17 -3.56
C MET A 75 -11.74 6.81 -2.09
N VAL A 76 -10.50 6.57 -1.63
CA VAL A 76 -10.22 6.29 -0.22
C VAL A 76 -9.36 7.40 0.35
N ILE A 77 -9.85 8.01 1.44
CA ILE A 77 -9.17 9.05 2.21
C ILE A 77 -8.78 8.46 3.55
N SER A 78 -7.49 8.26 3.76
CA SER A 78 -6.93 7.60 4.95
C SER A 78 -5.57 8.15 5.32
N ALA A 79 -5.07 7.79 6.50
CA ALA A 79 -3.72 8.09 6.94
C ALA A 79 -3.28 7.14 8.06
N CYS A 80 -1.98 7.08 8.32
CA CYS A 80 -1.38 6.42 9.47
C CYS A 80 -1.70 4.92 9.59
N GLY A 81 -1.75 4.22 8.46
CA GLY A 81 -2.00 2.78 8.41
C GLY A 81 -3.48 2.37 8.40
N ARG A 82 -4.39 3.30 8.61
CA ARG A 82 -5.83 2.98 8.67
C ARG A 82 -6.46 2.68 7.30
N GLY A 83 -5.81 3.06 6.23
CA GLY A 83 -6.20 2.69 4.86
C GLY A 83 -5.87 1.24 4.50
N ILE A 84 -4.89 0.61 5.14
CA ILE A 84 -4.43 -0.74 4.81
C ILE A 84 -5.56 -1.78 4.76
N PRO A 85 -6.42 -1.89 5.79
CA PRO A 85 -7.55 -2.85 5.75
C PRO A 85 -8.54 -2.55 4.63
N VAL A 86 -8.80 -1.26 4.37
CA VAL A 86 -9.71 -0.81 3.32
C VAL A 86 -9.19 -1.18 1.94
N TYR A 87 -7.91 -0.89 1.67
CA TYR A 87 -7.26 -1.21 0.39
C TYR A 87 -7.28 -2.71 0.10
N ARG A 88 -6.97 -3.53 1.11
CA ARG A 88 -7.02 -4.98 0.97
C ARG A 88 -8.43 -5.51 0.76
N ARG A 89 -9.44 -4.92 1.40
CA ARG A 89 -10.84 -5.25 1.16
C ARG A 89 -11.23 -4.96 -0.28
N LEU A 90 -11.00 -3.72 -0.74
CA LEU A 90 -11.33 -3.31 -2.11
C LEU A 90 -10.61 -4.16 -3.16
N GLN A 91 -9.34 -4.48 -2.92
CA GLN A 91 -8.57 -5.35 -3.81
C GLN A 91 -9.18 -6.77 -3.88
N LYS A 92 -9.58 -7.37 -2.76
CA LYS A 92 -10.23 -8.69 -2.73
C LYS A 92 -11.60 -8.70 -3.41
N GLU A 93 -12.32 -7.59 -3.31
CA GLU A 93 -13.62 -7.39 -3.96
C GLU A 93 -13.50 -7.03 -5.44
N GLY A 94 -12.27 -6.85 -5.95
CA GLY A 94 -12.02 -6.46 -7.34
C GLY A 94 -12.46 -5.02 -7.65
N ILE A 95 -12.56 -4.16 -6.63
CA ILE A 95 -13.00 -2.76 -6.78
C ILE A 95 -11.80 -1.86 -6.98
N PRO A 96 -11.63 -1.25 -8.19
CA PRO A 96 -10.58 -0.29 -8.43
C PRO A 96 -10.84 1.01 -7.66
N PHE A 97 -9.77 1.59 -7.09
CA PHE A 97 -9.91 2.79 -6.27
C PHE A 97 -8.77 3.79 -6.47
N ILE A 98 -9.03 5.03 -6.08
CA ILE A 98 -8.06 6.11 -5.94
C ILE A 98 -7.73 6.26 -4.46
N ALA A 99 -6.46 6.36 -4.09
CA ALA A 99 -6.05 6.64 -2.72
C ALA A 99 -5.47 8.06 -2.62
N GLY A 100 -5.83 8.78 -1.59
CA GLY A 100 -5.25 10.10 -1.33
C GLY A 100 -6.20 11.07 -0.63
N ILE A 101 -5.66 12.20 -0.20
CA ILE A 101 -4.26 12.64 -0.31
C ILE A 101 -3.41 11.89 0.72
N LEU A 102 -2.33 11.28 0.28
CA LEU A 102 -1.39 10.59 1.15
C LEU A 102 -0.04 11.31 1.14
N TYR A 103 0.59 11.42 2.29
CA TYR A 103 1.98 11.84 2.35
C TYR A 103 2.92 10.72 1.90
N ARG A 104 4.01 11.07 1.18
CA ARG A 104 4.94 10.05 0.63
C ARG A 104 5.58 9.14 1.68
N ASN A 105 5.69 9.62 2.92
CA ASN A 105 6.23 8.89 4.06
C ASN A 105 5.16 8.17 4.90
N ASP A 106 3.88 8.26 4.52
CA ASP A 106 2.83 7.51 5.20
C ASP A 106 2.91 6.02 4.82
N VAL A 107 2.68 5.16 5.79
CA VAL A 107 2.64 3.71 5.57
C VAL A 107 1.51 3.32 4.61
N ASP A 108 0.38 4.02 4.62
CA ASP A 108 -0.72 3.83 3.68
C ASP A 108 -0.27 4.08 2.23
N CYS A 109 0.60 5.09 2.01
CA CYS A 109 1.15 5.40 0.69
C CYS A 109 1.89 4.21 0.08
N ARG A 110 2.60 3.45 0.92
CA ARG A 110 3.37 2.30 0.45
C ARG A 110 2.46 1.23 -0.16
N LEU A 111 1.42 0.82 0.58
CA LEU A 111 0.48 -0.21 0.09
C LEU A 111 -0.40 0.32 -1.04
N ALA A 112 -0.85 1.58 -0.96
CA ALA A 112 -1.66 2.20 -2.00
C ALA A 112 -0.98 2.16 -3.38
N ARG A 113 0.33 2.31 -3.46
CA ARG A 113 1.08 2.23 -4.73
C ARG A 113 0.95 0.87 -5.41
N TYR A 114 0.81 -0.20 -4.64
CA TYR A 114 0.61 -1.55 -5.17
C TYR A 114 -0.85 -1.81 -5.54
N LEU A 115 -1.82 -1.33 -4.77
CA LEU A 115 -3.22 -1.73 -4.88
C LEU A 115 -4.13 -0.71 -5.56
N ALA A 116 -3.87 0.60 -5.40
CA ALA A 116 -4.70 1.65 -5.99
C ALA A 116 -4.41 1.86 -7.49
N ARG A 117 -5.43 2.21 -8.25
CA ARG A 117 -5.27 2.62 -9.66
C ARG A 117 -4.51 3.93 -9.80
N ARG A 118 -4.75 4.85 -8.86
CA ARG A 118 -4.11 6.16 -8.78
C ARG A 118 -3.86 6.50 -7.32
N VAL A 119 -2.72 7.11 -7.04
CA VAL A 119 -2.39 7.61 -5.70
C VAL A 119 -2.09 9.09 -5.81
N ILE A 120 -2.81 9.92 -5.05
CA ILE A 120 -2.60 11.36 -4.99
C ILE A 120 -1.70 11.65 -3.81
N LEU A 121 -0.54 12.25 -4.07
CA LEU A 121 0.57 12.34 -3.14
C LEU A 121 0.94 13.78 -2.82
N GLU A 122 1.21 14.01 -1.53
CA GLU A 122 1.85 15.23 -1.05
C GLU A 122 3.24 14.92 -0.48
N GLU A 123 4.12 15.93 -0.50
CA GLU A 123 5.44 15.82 0.12
C GLU A 123 5.34 15.88 1.65
N PRO A 124 6.20 15.14 2.38
CA PRO A 124 6.17 15.09 3.84
C PRO A 124 6.34 16.45 4.52
N PHE A 125 5.77 16.56 5.72
CA PHE A 125 6.02 17.66 6.67
C PHE A 125 5.63 19.06 6.19
N ARG A 126 4.73 19.18 5.23
CA ARG A 126 4.20 20.47 4.77
C ARG A 126 2.69 20.42 4.59
N PRO A 127 2.00 21.57 4.60
CA PRO A 127 0.59 21.64 4.28
C PRO A 127 0.32 21.14 2.85
N ILE A 128 -0.88 20.57 2.65
CA ILE A 128 -1.32 20.14 1.33
C ILE A 128 -1.31 21.33 0.36
N SER A 129 -0.57 21.17 -0.73
CA SER A 129 -0.40 22.20 -1.76
C SER A 129 -1.66 22.36 -2.63
N ASP A 130 -1.82 23.54 -3.24
CA ASP A 130 -3.00 23.84 -4.08
C ASP A 130 -3.14 22.87 -5.28
N PRO A 131 -2.07 22.49 -5.98
CA PRO A 131 -2.19 21.54 -7.08
C PRO A 131 -2.72 20.18 -6.62
N VAL A 132 -2.16 19.65 -5.52
CA VAL A 132 -2.55 18.35 -4.96
C VAL A 132 -3.97 18.37 -4.42
N TYR A 133 -4.35 19.46 -3.75
CA TYR A 133 -5.73 19.63 -3.27
C TYR A 133 -6.74 19.64 -4.43
N ARG A 134 -6.47 20.42 -5.50
CA ARG A 134 -7.35 20.48 -6.67
C ARG A 134 -7.47 19.12 -7.36
N GLU A 135 -6.38 18.40 -7.50
CA GLU A 135 -6.37 17.04 -8.05
C GLU A 135 -7.24 16.09 -7.22
N ALA A 136 -7.11 16.12 -5.90
CA ALA A 136 -7.88 15.28 -4.99
C ALA A 136 -9.37 15.65 -4.98
N LYS A 137 -9.68 16.95 -5.00
CA LYS A 137 -11.04 17.43 -5.09
C LYS A 137 -11.72 16.99 -6.38
N GLU A 138 -11.04 17.12 -7.51
CA GLU A 138 -11.56 16.66 -8.79
C GLU A 138 -11.82 15.15 -8.79
N ALA A 139 -10.88 14.37 -8.25
CA ALA A 139 -11.04 12.92 -8.12
C ALA A 139 -12.20 12.54 -7.21
N ALA A 140 -12.31 13.18 -6.05
CA ALA A 140 -13.39 12.94 -5.09
C ALA A 140 -14.77 13.25 -5.66
N LEU A 141 -14.90 14.40 -6.35
CA LEU A 141 -16.17 14.82 -6.94
C LEU A 141 -16.60 13.99 -8.17
N LYS A 142 -15.67 13.31 -8.83
CA LYS A 142 -15.96 12.34 -9.91
C LYS A 142 -16.25 10.94 -9.39
N SER A 143 -15.94 10.66 -8.12
CA SER A 143 -16.17 9.35 -7.53
C SER A 143 -17.64 9.17 -7.16
N ARG A 144 -18.18 7.98 -7.35
CA ARG A 144 -19.50 7.60 -6.85
C ARG A 144 -19.48 7.29 -5.36
N LYS A 145 -18.32 6.89 -4.86
CA LYS A 145 -18.15 6.52 -3.46
C LYS A 145 -16.84 7.08 -2.90
N VAL A 146 -16.92 7.65 -1.70
CA VAL A 146 -15.75 8.07 -0.92
C VAL A 146 -15.76 7.34 0.41
N ILE A 147 -14.71 6.56 0.66
CA ILE A 147 -14.46 5.87 1.91
C ILE A 147 -13.44 6.68 2.69
N TYR A 148 -13.71 6.97 3.95
CA TYR A 148 -12.75 7.67 4.80
C TYR A 148 -12.59 6.97 6.15
N THR A 149 -11.40 7.07 6.70
CA THR A 149 -11.04 6.44 7.98
C THR A 149 -10.90 7.49 9.08
N ASP A 150 -10.64 7.04 10.29
CA ASP A 150 -10.27 7.92 11.38
C ASP A 150 -8.86 8.50 11.14
N ILE A 151 -8.80 9.77 10.77
CA ILE A 151 -7.56 10.46 10.41
C ILE A 151 -7.11 11.33 11.58
N PRO A 152 -5.85 11.23 12.03
CA PRO A 152 -5.28 12.18 12.97
C PRO A 152 -5.18 13.57 12.33
N TRP A 153 -5.92 14.54 12.85
CA TRP A 153 -5.95 15.88 12.30
C TRP A 153 -4.81 16.75 12.84
N GLY A 154 -4.21 17.54 11.95
CA GLY A 154 -3.19 18.51 12.27
C GLY A 154 -3.08 19.60 11.20
N SER A 155 -2.23 20.60 11.42
CA SER A 155 -2.07 21.74 10.50
C SER A 155 -1.65 21.35 9.09
N CYS A 156 -0.97 20.22 8.92
CA CYS A 156 -0.55 19.77 7.59
C CYS A 156 -1.70 19.24 6.75
N ASN A 157 -2.69 18.59 7.37
CA ASN A 157 -3.79 17.91 6.66
C ASN A 157 -5.16 18.58 6.86
N GLU A 158 -5.21 19.81 7.34
CA GLU A 158 -6.48 20.54 7.58
C GLU A 158 -7.34 20.64 6.30
N ARG A 159 -6.72 20.87 5.17
CA ARG A 159 -7.40 20.92 3.86
C ARG A 159 -8.07 19.59 3.48
N LEU A 160 -7.61 18.48 4.01
CA LEU A 160 -8.27 17.19 3.82
C LEU A 160 -9.60 17.13 4.57
N ARG A 161 -9.73 17.83 5.71
CA ARG A 161 -11.00 18.00 6.41
C ARG A 161 -11.99 18.82 5.57
N GLU A 162 -11.52 19.92 4.98
CA GLU A 162 -12.35 20.74 4.08
C GLU A 162 -12.87 19.92 2.90
N LEU A 163 -11.99 19.09 2.31
CA LEU A 163 -12.38 18.18 1.23
C LEU A 163 -13.45 17.18 1.65
N LEU A 164 -13.31 16.59 2.83
CA LEU A 164 -14.30 15.64 3.36
C LEU A 164 -15.65 16.30 3.65
N GLU A 165 -15.65 17.51 4.20
CA GLU A 165 -16.87 18.28 4.45
C GLU A 165 -17.61 18.60 3.14
N GLU A 166 -16.86 19.01 2.11
CA GLU A 166 -17.42 19.27 0.79
C GLU A 166 -18.01 18.02 0.15
N VAL A 167 -17.30 16.90 0.19
CA VAL A 167 -17.77 15.63 -0.36
C VAL A 167 -19.02 15.14 0.36
N ARG A 168 -19.06 15.26 1.69
CA ARG A 168 -20.21 14.85 2.51
C ARG A 168 -21.45 15.72 2.29
N SER A 169 -21.29 16.93 1.78
CA SER A 169 -22.41 17.80 1.41
C SER A 169 -23.06 17.44 0.07
N ARG A 170 -22.49 16.51 -0.69
CA ARG A 170 -22.98 16.06 -1.99
C ARG A 170 -23.84 14.82 -1.85
N GLU A 171 -25.12 14.91 -2.18
CA GLU A 171 -26.07 13.79 -2.10
C GLU A 171 -25.79 12.67 -3.10
N GLU A 172 -25.15 12.99 -4.22
CA GLU A 172 -24.78 12.05 -5.27
C GLU A 172 -23.58 11.17 -4.94
N ILE A 173 -22.81 11.49 -3.88
CA ILE A 173 -21.62 10.74 -3.46
C ILE A 173 -21.92 9.93 -2.21
N VAL A 174 -21.74 8.63 -2.31
CA VAL A 174 -21.89 7.75 -1.14
C VAL A 174 -20.66 7.88 -0.24
N CYS A 175 -20.83 8.42 0.95
CA CYS A 175 -19.77 8.54 1.94
C CYS A 175 -19.84 7.41 2.97
N GLU A 176 -18.77 6.60 3.06
CA GLU A 176 -18.63 5.50 4.03
C GLU A 176 -17.50 5.81 5.01
N TYR A 177 -17.82 5.83 6.31
CA TYR A 177 -16.82 5.91 7.37
C TYR A 177 -16.41 4.52 7.84
N ILE A 178 -15.11 4.30 7.97
CA ILE A 178 -14.52 3.08 8.54
C ILE A 178 -13.59 3.50 9.69
N PRO A 179 -13.88 3.06 10.93
CA PRO A 179 -13.10 3.41 12.11
C PRO A 179 -11.67 2.86 12.12
#